data_d847b3bb0e93f48c41de7746de76ac79
#
_entry.id   d847b3bb0e93f48c41de7746de76ac79
#
_cell.length_a   1.000
_cell.length_b   1.000
_cell.length_c   1.000
_cell.angle_alpha   90.00
_cell.angle_beta   90.00
_cell.angle_gamma   90.00
#
_symmetry.space_group_name_H-M   'P 1'
#
loop_
_entity.id
_entity.type
_entity.pdbx_description
1 polymer ?
#
loop_
_entity_poly.entity_id
_entity_poly.type
_entity_poly.pdbx_seq_one_letter_code
_entity_poly.pdbx_strand_id
1 'polypeptide(L)'
;MYETLADVIVDSLFVKADLELRRGSHISASNDIFLFNFLVAAQHLLEPFYDAYRVQLILGSEGYFYLLPDHNVVPPPLGSHKLSILEMLAGQTIALMRLDPKWLATNGRIPELSILELMEHILGQERLLGYVGRKRGRDRENEAKNLREQFSGALRTLKGLGFIQREGKGSGAVILPQTAIMRFADPVRGRDSFVEALERLIRDGEIEHIGDDGETNDADVSGVE
;
A
#
# COMPACT_ATOMS: atom_id res chain seq x y z
N MET A 1 -26.80 2.02 18.58
CA MET A 1 -25.54 2.48 19.19
C MET A 1 -25.17 1.44 20.24
N TYR A 2 -23.95 0.93 20.24
CA TYR A 2 -23.50 -0.05 21.23
C TYR A 2 -23.30 0.65 22.59
N GLU A 3 -23.72 0.00 23.66
CA GLU A 3 -23.57 0.54 25.02
C GLU A 3 -22.30 0.01 25.72
N THR A 4 -21.92 -1.23 25.40
CA THR A 4 -20.76 -1.88 25.99
C THR A 4 -19.86 -2.55 24.94
N LEU A 5 -18.61 -2.79 25.30
CA LEU A 5 -17.70 -3.57 24.46
C LEU A 5 -18.21 -5.01 24.22
N ALA A 6 -18.94 -5.59 25.19
CA ALA A 6 -19.53 -6.91 25.03
C ALA A 6 -20.57 -6.93 23.88
N ASP A 7 -21.35 -5.86 23.74
CA ASP A 7 -22.33 -5.73 22.63
C ASP A 7 -21.62 -5.67 21.28
N VAL A 8 -20.46 -4.99 21.23
CA VAL A 8 -19.63 -4.91 20.01
C VAL A 8 -19.05 -6.28 19.64
N ILE A 9 -18.52 -7.02 20.63
CA ILE A 9 -17.84 -8.30 20.38
C ILE A 9 -18.81 -9.39 19.89
N VAL A 10 -20.07 -9.37 20.33
CA VAL A 10 -21.06 -10.35 19.88
C VAL A 10 -21.67 -10.01 18.51
N ASP A 11 -21.43 -8.81 17.97
CA ASP A 11 -21.87 -8.46 16.62
C ASP A 11 -21.09 -9.28 15.58
N SER A 12 -21.80 -9.82 14.61
CA SER A 12 -21.23 -10.66 13.55
C SER A 12 -20.18 -9.94 12.69
N LEU A 13 -20.22 -8.60 12.64
CA LEU A 13 -19.27 -7.78 11.89
C LEU A 13 -17.94 -7.57 12.65
N PHE A 14 -17.93 -7.73 13.99
CA PHE A 14 -16.74 -7.49 14.81
C PHE A 14 -15.55 -8.35 14.35
N VAL A 15 -15.75 -9.66 14.25
CA VAL A 15 -14.65 -10.60 13.90
C VAL A 15 -14.08 -10.26 12.53
N LYS A 16 -14.93 -9.94 11.56
CA LYS A 16 -14.46 -9.57 10.21
C LYS A 16 -13.70 -8.25 10.25
N ALA A 17 -14.24 -7.23 10.93
CA ALA A 17 -13.59 -5.92 11.05
C ALA A 17 -12.23 -6.02 11.76
N ASP A 18 -12.16 -6.72 12.89
CA ASP A 18 -10.92 -6.90 13.65
C ASP A 18 -9.85 -7.63 12.85
N LEU A 19 -10.20 -8.72 12.16
CA LEU A 19 -9.25 -9.45 11.32
C LEU A 19 -8.74 -8.64 10.14
N GLU A 20 -9.61 -7.90 9.45
CA GLU A 20 -9.20 -7.04 8.34
C GLU A 20 -8.28 -5.91 8.82
N LEU A 21 -8.64 -5.23 9.90
CA LEU A 21 -7.81 -4.17 10.47
C LEU A 21 -6.43 -4.68 10.92
N ARG A 22 -6.36 -5.84 11.60
CA ARG A 22 -5.09 -6.46 12.04
C ARG A 22 -4.21 -6.93 10.88
N ARG A 23 -4.79 -7.21 9.71
CA ARG A 23 -4.05 -7.50 8.46
C ARG A 23 -3.49 -6.25 7.78
N GLY A 24 -3.78 -5.06 8.32
CA GLY A 24 -3.37 -3.78 7.75
C GLY A 24 -4.34 -3.23 6.70
N SER A 25 -5.54 -3.81 6.57
CA SER A 25 -6.54 -3.32 5.63
C SER A 25 -7.10 -1.97 6.06
N HIS A 26 -7.41 -1.12 5.08
CA HIS A 26 -8.09 0.16 5.25
C HIS A 26 -9.57 -0.03 4.93
N ILE A 27 -10.45 0.23 5.89
CA ILE A 27 -11.89 0.03 5.76
C ILE A 27 -12.57 1.37 5.54
N SER A 28 -13.21 1.55 4.39
CA SER A 28 -13.94 2.76 4.01
C SER A 28 -15.34 2.41 3.52
N ALA A 29 -16.24 3.39 3.47
CA ALA A 29 -17.57 3.19 2.93
C ALA A 29 -17.58 2.74 1.46
N SER A 30 -16.51 3.08 0.70
CA SER A 30 -16.39 2.72 -0.71
C SER A 30 -15.99 1.26 -0.94
N ASN A 31 -15.30 0.62 0.03
CA ASN A 31 -14.91 -0.79 -0.11
C ASN A 31 -15.82 -1.75 0.67
N ASP A 32 -16.29 -1.38 1.88
CA ASP A 32 -17.25 -2.15 2.65
C ASP A 32 -18.08 -1.23 3.55
N ILE A 33 -19.25 -0.83 3.08
CA ILE A 33 -20.14 0.10 3.79
C ILE A 33 -20.65 -0.48 5.13
N PHE A 34 -20.83 -1.79 5.22
CA PHE A 34 -21.31 -2.42 6.44
C PHE A 34 -20.25 -2.41 7.53
N LEU A 35 -19.02 -2.79 7.21
CA LEU A 35 -17.89 -2.72 8.15
C LEU A 35 -17.58 -1.27 8.54
N PHE A 36 -17.63 -0.35 7.59
CA PHE A 36 -17.41 1.07 7.88
C PHE A 36 -18.43 1.61 8.86
N ASN A 37 -19.74 1.39 8.62
CA ASN A 37 -20.80 1.83 9.52
C ASN A 37 -20.72 1.16 10.89
N PHE A 38 -20.36 -0.12 10.95
CA PHE A 38 -20.09 -0.83 12.20
C PHE A 38 -18.97 -0.13 12.98
N LEU A 39 -17.85 0.16 12.35
CA LEU A 39 -16.70 0.84 12.99
C LEU A 39 -17.06 2.25 13.47
N VAL A 40 -17.81 3.02 12.68
CA VAL A 40 -18.32 4.34 13.10
C VAL A 40 -19.18 4.23 14.36
N ALA A 41 -20.09 3.25 14.41
CA ALA A 41 -20.99 3.07 15.57
C ALA A 41 -20.26 2.56 16.82
N ALA A 42 -19.19 1.78 16.65
CA ALA A 42 -18.44 1.14 17.72
C ALA A 42 -17.12 1.86 18.10
N GLN A 43 -16.74 2.92 17.39
CA GLN A 43 -15.43 3.59 17.50
C GLN A 43 -15.06 3.90 18.95
N HIS A 44 -15.95 4.55 19.69
CA HIS A 44 -15.74 4.96 21.07
C HIS A 44 -15.44 3.81 22.05
N LEU A 45 -15.86 2.59 21.73
CA LEU A 45 -15.58 1.38 22.51
C LEU A 45 -14.36 0.62 21.99
N LEU A 46 -14.11 0.69 20.68
CA LEU A 46 -12.99 0.01 20.04
C LEU A 46 -11.66 0.76 20.21
N GLU A 47 -11.67 2.09 20.31
CA GLU A 47 -10.45 2.88 20.57
C GLU A 47 -9.75 2.40 21.85
N PRO A 48 -10.38 2.39 23.03
CA PRO A 48 -9.73 1.89 24.26
C PRO A 48 -9.41 0.38 24.21
N PHE A 49 -10.18 -0.40 23.44
CA PHE A 49 -9.89 -1.82 23.22
C PHE A 49 -8.56 -2.01 22.47
N TYR A 50 -8.32 -1.28 21.38
CA TYR A 50 -7.07 -1.37 20.66
C TYR A 50 -5.89 -0.70 21.37
N ASP A 51 -6.14 0.40 22.11
CA ASP A 51 -5.12 1.07 22.93
C ASP A 51 -4.54 0.13 23.99
N ALA A 52 -5.33 -0.81 24.53
CA ALA A 52 -4.84 -1.83 25.45
C ALA A 52 -3.76 -2.75 24.83
N TYR A 53 -3.76 -2.89 23.49
CA TYR A 53 -2.74 -3.60 22.72
C TYR A 53 -1.61 -2.70 22.21
N ARG A 54 -1.56 -1.43 22.63
CA ARG A 54 -0.61 -0.44 22.07
C ARG A 54 -0.78 -0.23 20.56
N VAL A 55 -2.03 -0.24 20.13
CA VAL A 55 -2.43 -0.02 18.74
C VAL A 55 -3.54 1.01 18.72
N GLN A 56 -3.43 2.02 17.88
CA GLN A 56 -4.46 3.06 17.75
C GLN A 56 -5.41 2.73 16.60
N LEU A 57 -6.71 2.83 16.85
CA LEU A 57 -7.72 2.83 15.79
C LEU A 57 -7.87 4.25 15.26
N ILE A 58 -7.48 4.45 14.01
CA ILE A 58 -7.47 5.78 13.38
C ILE A 58 -8.59 5.88 12.36
N LEU A 59 -9.37 6.94 12.44
CA LEU A 59 -10.23 7.40 11.36
C LEU A 59 -9.47 8.48 10.56
N GLY A 60 -9.03 8.12 9.36
CA GLY A 60 -8.33 9.06 8.46
C GLY A 60 -9.25 10.18 7.97
N SER A 61 -8.68 11.33 7.62
CA SER A 61 -9.41 12.54 7.17
C SER A 61 -10.33 12.31 5.97
N GLU A 62 -9.99 11.34 5.14
CA GLU A 62 -10.76 10.99 3.93
C GLU A 62 -11.85 9.93 4.20
N GLY A 63 -12.11 9.57 5.47
CA GLY A 63 -13.18 8.65 5.85
C GLY A 63 -12.83 7.16 5.64
N TYR A 64 -11.74 6.69 6.23
CA TYR A 64 -11.37 5.28 6.29
C TYR A 64 -10.74 4.94 7.64
N PHE A 65 -11.01 3.74 8.15
CA PHE A 65 -10.39 3.22 9.37
C PHE A 65 -9.17 2.37 9.07
N TYR A 66 -8.17 2.44 9.95
CA TYR A 66 -6.99 1.59 9.96
C TYR A 66 -6.40 1.50 11.36
N LEU A 67 -5.53 0.51 11.59
CA LEU A 67 -4.76 0.40 12.84
C LEU A 67 -3.36 0.96 12.65
N LEU A 68 -2.91 1.72 13.64
CA LEU A 68 -1.56 2.25 13.73
C LEU A 68 -0.87 1.67 14.97
N PRO A 69 0.10 0.76 14.84
CA PRO A 69 0.84 0.22 15.97
C PRO A 69 1.79 1.27 16.56
N ASP A 70 2.02 1.21 17.88
CA ASP A 70 3.04 2.01 18.53
C ASP A 70 4.44 1.49 18.15
N HIS A 71 5.18 2.28 17.39
CA HIS A 71 6.53 1.92 16.94
C HIS A 71 7.59 1.91 18.05
N ASN A 72 7.29 2.45 19.24
CA ASN A 72 8.19 2.43 20.38
C ASN A 72 8.16 1.09 21.14
N VAL A 73 7.23 0.21 20.81
CA VAL A 73 7.10 -1.13 21.42
C VAL A 73 7.91 -2.15 20.62
N VAL A 74 8.80 -2.89 21.27
CA VAL A 74 9.63 -3.92 20.63
C VAL A 74 9.36 -5.28 21.32
N PRO A 75 8.92 -6.31 20.57
CA PRO A 75 8.49 -6.27 19.16
C PRO A 75 7.19 -5.48 18.99
N PRO A 76 6.93 -4.93 17.78
CA PRO A 76 5.67 -4.23 17.53
C PRO A 76 4.47 -5.18 17.72
N PRO A 77 3.37 -4.68 18.33
CA PRO A 77 2.22 -5.53 18.70
C PRO A 77 1.48 -6.12 17.49
N LEU A 78 1.60 -5.48 16.33
CA LEU A 78 1.17 -5.99 15.04
C LEU A 78 2.38 -6.09 14.14
N GLY A 79 2.40 -7.09 13.24
CA GLY A 79 3.44 -7.19 12.23
C GLY A 79 3.50 -5.91 11.39
N SER A 80 4.71 -5.46 11.05
CA SER A 80 4.89 -4.36 10.10
C SER A 80 4.94 -4.91 8.68
N HIS A 81 4.08 -4.39 7.79
CA HIS A 81 4.20 -4.66 6.37
C HIS A 81 4.81 -3.42 5.71
N LYS A 82 6.08 -3.54 5.31
CA LYS A 82 6.72 -2.50 4.49
C LYS A 82 6.29 -2.70 3.05
N LEU A 83 5.84 -1.63 2.43
CA LEU A 83 5.55 -1.64 0.99
C LEU A 83 6.85 -1.66 0.21
N SER A 84 6.89 -2.44 -0.85
CA SER A 84 7.97 -2.39 -1.84
C SER A 84 7.95 -1.05 -2.60
N ILE A 85 9.07 -0.70 -3.22
CA ILE A 85 9.16 0.51 -4.05
C ILE A 85 8.06 0.51 -5.13
N LEU A 86 7.81 -0.62 -5.76
CA LEU A 86 6.82 -0.72 -6.82
C LEU A 86 5.38 -0.55 -6.30
N GLU A 87 5.07 -1.05 -5.10
CA GLU A 87 3.78 -0.85 -4.44
C GLU A 87 3.58 0.62 -4.06
N MET A 88 4.62 1.27 -3.54
CA MET A 88 4.57 2.69 -3.22
C MET A 88 4.38 3.55 -4.48
N LEU A 89 5.16 3.30 -5.53
CA LEU A 89 5.05 4.01 -6.80
C LEU A 89 3.67 3.84 -7.45
N ALA A 90 3.16 2.61 -7.45
CA ALA A 90 1.81 2.33 -7.97
C ALA A 90 0.74 3.08 -7.16
N GLY A 91 0.84 3.05 -5.82
CA GLY A 91 -0.07 3.76 -4.93
C GLY A 91 -0.06 5.28 -5.16
N GLN A 92 1.12 5.88 -5.25
CA GLN A 92 1.28 7.31 -5.52
C GLN A 92 0.75 7.70 -6.91
N THR A 93 1.06 6.91 -7.94
CA THR A 93 0.56 7.15 -9.29
C THR A 93 -0.96 7.09 -9.35
N ILE A 94 -1.58 6.08 -8.71
CA ILE A 94 -3.03 5.96 -8.63
C ILE A 94 -3.64 7.14 -7.86
N ALA A 95 -3.01 7.59 -6.76
CA ALA A 95 -3.46 8.75 -5.99
C ALA A 95 -3.43 10.04 -6.84
N LEU A 96 -2.37 10.25 -7.63
CA LEU A 96 -2.28 11.38 -8.57
C LEU A 96 -3.36 11.30 -9.65
N MET A 97 -3.54 10.11 -10.26
CA MET A 97 -4.57 9.92 -11.29
C MET A 97 -5.98 10.15 -10.73
N ARG A 98 -6.25 9.77 -9.48
CA ARG A 98 -7.54 10.05 -8.83
C ARG A 98 -7.84 11.55 -8.74
N LEU A 99 -6.83 12.40 -8.62
CA LEU A 99 -6.99 13.86 -8.57
C LEU A 99 -7.12 14.51 -9.95
N ASP A 100 -6.82 13.77 -11.02
CA ASP A 100 -6.90 14.28 -12.41
C ASP A 100 -8.37 14.30 -12.87
N PRO A 101 -8.89 15.48 -13.32
CA PRO A 101 -10.25 15.61 -13.86
C PRO A 101 -10.60 14.63 -14.96
N LYS A 102 -9.63 14.19 -15.77
CA LYS A 102 -9.81 13.18 -16.81
C LYS A 102 -10.42 11.90 -16.28
N TRP A 103 -9.97 11.42 -15.13
CA TRP A 103 -10.44 10.18 -14.53
C TRP A 103 -11.71 10.34 -13.73
N LEU A 104 -11.98 11.53 -13.22
CA LEU A 104 -13.27 11.85 -12.60
C LEU A 104 -14.44 11.70 -13.58
N ALA A 105 -14.23 12.06 -14.85
CA ALA A 105 -15.22 11.89 -15.91
C ALA A 105 -15.58 10.42 -16.21
N THR A 106 -14.71 9.46 -15.85
CA THR A 106 -14.92 8.00 -16.01
C THR A 106 -15.35 7.31 -14.72
N ASN A 107 -15.96 8.04 -13.78
CA ASN A 107 -16.33 7.54 -12.45
C ASN A 107 -15.12 6.95 -11.69
N GLY A 108 -13.94 7.52 -11.88
CA GLY A 108 -12.70 7.08 -11.24
C GLY A 108 -12.13 5.75 -11.74
N ARG A 109 -12.65 5.24 -12.87
CA ARG A 109 -12.19 3.97 -13.46
C ARG A 109 -10.90 4.20 -14.26
N ILE A 110 -9.80 3.64 -13.78
CA ILE A 110 -8.47 3.80 -14.35
C ILE A 110 -8.04 2.47 -14.99
N PRO A 111 -7.79 2.41 -16.32
CA PRO A 111 -7.20 1.21 -16.92
C PRO A 111 -5.85 0.86 -16.28
N GLU A 112 -5.64 -0.41 -15.95
CA GLU A 112 -4.39 -0.87 -15.33
C GLU A 112 -3.15 -0.49 -16.14
N LEU A 113 -3.25 -0.60 -17.47
CA LEU A 113 -2.16 -0.24 -18.39
C LEU A 113 -1.79 1.24 -18.30
N SER A 114 -2.78 2.13 -18.16
CA SER A 114 -2.53 3.58 -18.07
C SER A 114 -1.76 3.98 -16.81
N ILE A 115 -1.86 3.20 -15.74
CA ILE A 115 -1.07 3.44 -14.52
C ILE A 115 0.40 3.14 -14.82
N LEU A 116 0.69 1.99 -15.42
CA LEU A 116 2.06 1.59 -15.77
C LEU A 116 2.67 2.56 -16.79
N GLU A 117 1.91 2.98 -17.81
CA GLU A 117 2.35 3.97 -18.80
C GLU A 117 2.70 5.32 -18.15
N LEU A 118 1.90 5.77 -17.18
CA LEU A 118 2.20 7.01 -16.45
C LEU A 118 3.46 6.87 -15.57
N MET A 119 3.64 5.71 -14.90
CA MET A 119 4.85 5.42 -14.14
C MET A 119 6.09 5.45 -15.04
N GLU A 120 6.02 4.80 -16.21
CA GLU A 120 7.10 4.80 -17.21
C GLU A 120 7.38 6.22 -17.75
N HIS A 121 6.34 7.02 -17.95
CA HIS A 121 6.48 8.41 -18.41
C HIS A 121 7.17 9.30 -17.36
N ILE A 122 6.81 9.18 -16.07
CA ILE A 122 7.36 10.01 -15.00
C ILE A 122 8.80 9.63 -14.64
N LEU A 123 9.08 8.33 -14.54
CA LEU A 123 10.37 7.84 -14.03
C LEU A 123 11.38 7.49 -15.13
N GLY A 124 10.89 7.22 -16.34
CA GLY A 124 11.65 6.58 -17.39
C GLY A 124 11.73 5.05 -17.20
N GLN A 125 11.67 4.33 -18.31
CA GLN A 125 11.64 2.85 -18.29
C GLN A 125 12.87 2.23 -17.61
N GLU A 126 14.06 2.79 -17.84
CA GLU A 126 15.31 2.25 -17.27
C GLU A 126 15.34 2.32 -15.74
N ARG A 127 14.87 3.43 -15.17
CA ARG A 127 14.83 3.64 -13.73
C ARG A 127 13.78 2.74 -13.09
N LEU A 128 12.61 2.60 -13.72
CA LEU A 128 11.55 1.70 -13.27
C LEU A 128 12.02 0.24 -13.27
N LEU A 129 12.72 -0.20 -14.31
CA LEU A 129 13.34 -1.52 -14.37
C LEU A 129 14.43 -1.72 -13.30
N GLY A 130 15.14 -0.66 -12.93
CA GLY A 130 16.13 -0.67 -11.84
C GLY A 130 15.49 -1.02 -10.50
N TYR A 131 14.30 -0.51 -10.20
CA TYR A 131 13.57 -0.80 -8.97
C TYR A 131 12.97 -2.22 -8.91
N VAL A 132 12.81 -2.86 -10.06
CA VAL A 132 12.23 -4.23 -10.18
C VAL A 132 13.30 -5.33 -10.09
N GLY A 133 14.58 -4.93 -9.99
CA GLY A 133 15.72 -5.86 -9.94
C GLY A 133 16.09 -6.37 -11.34
N ARG A 134 17.12 -5.78 -11.95
CA ARG A 134 17.73 -6.28 -13.19
C ARG A 134 18.42 -7.61 -12.91
N LYS A 135 17.90 -8.70 -13.44
CA LYS A 135 18.70 -9.94 -13.56
C LYS A 135 19.60 -9.79 -14.77
N ARG A 136 20.93 -9.68 -14.56
CA ARG A 136 21.93 -9.63 -15.63
C ARG A 136 21.66 -10.73 -16.66
N GLY A 137 21.58 -10.37 -17.95
CA GLY A 137 21.52 -11.31 -19.08
C GLY A 137 20.13 -11.65 -19.60
N ARG A 138 19.06 -10.90 -19.25
CA ARG A 138 17.73 -11.10 -19.86
C ARG A 138 17.48 -10.16 -21.03
N ASP A 139 16.79 -10.68 -22.06
CA ASP A 139 16.29 -9.89 -23.17
C ASP A 139 15.25 -8.86 -22.70
N ARG A 140 15.19 -7.70 -23.36
CA ARG A 140 14.24 -6.60 -23.08
C ARG A 140 12.78 -7.06 -22.98
N GLU A 141 12.39 -8.04 -23.78
CA GLU A 141 11.03 -8.60 -23.76
C GLU A 141 10.72 -9.33 -22.46
N ASN A 142 11.68 -10.06 -21.92
CA ASN A 142 11.58 -10.74 -20.64
C ASN A 142 11.59 -9.75 -19.46
N GLU A 143 12.31 -8.63 -19.57
CA GLU A 143 12.30 -7.55 -18.57
C GLU A 143 10.94 -6.86 -18.51
N ALA A 144 10.33 -6.53 -19.65
CA ALA A 144 8.99 -5.93 -19.73
C ALA A 144 7.91 -6.88 -19.18
N LYS A 145 8.02 -8.17 -19.46
CA LYS A 145 7.11 -9.18 -18.91
C LYS A 145 7.24 -9.27 -17.38
N ASN A 146 8.46 -9.32 -16.86
CA ASN A 146 8.74 -9.36 -15.42
C ASN A 146 8.18 -8.11 -14.71
N LEU A 147 8.38 -6.92 -15.28
CA LEU A 147 7.82 -5.67 -14.75
C LEU A 147 6.29 -5.75 -14.63
N ARG A 148 5.60 -6.23 -15.68
CA ARG A 148 4.14 -6.39 -15.65
C ARG A 148 3.67 -7.39 -14.61
N GLU A 149 4.39 -8.50 -14.42
CA GLU A 149 4.08 -9.50 -13.42
C GLU A 149 4.24 -8.93 -11.99
N GLN A 150 5.33 -8.22 -11.73
CA GLN A 150 5.57 -7.57 -10.43
C GLN A 150 4.60 -6.41 -10.18
N PHE A 151 4.29 -5.61 -11.21
CA PHE A 151 3.28 -4.56 -11.11
C PHE A 151 1.89 -5.15 -10.79
N SER A 152 1.51 -6.26 -11.44
CA SER A 152 0.26 -6.96 -11.10
C SER A 152 0.29 -7.53 -9.67
N GLY A 153 1.46 -7.92 -9.16
CA GLY A 153 1.70 -8.27 -7.77
C GLY A 153 1.45 -7.10 -6.84
N ALA A 154 2.06 -5.94 -7.13
CA ALA A 154 1.90 -4.71 -6.36
C ALA A 154 0.42 -4.28 -6.28
N LEU A 155 -0.31 -4.32 -7.38
CA LEU A 155 -1.74 -4.02 -7.38
C LEU A 155 -2.56 -5.02 -6.54
N ARG A 156 -2.13 -6.28 -6.46
CA ARG A 156 -2.77 -7.29 -5.61
C ARG A 156 -2.57 -6.98 -4.13
N THR A 157 -1.38 -6.56 -3.73
CA THR A 157 -1.09 -6.08 -2.37
C THR A 157 -1.94 -4.86 -2.03
N LEU A 158 -1.95 -3.83 -2.89
CA LEU A 158 -2.75 -2.62 -2.68
C LEU A 158 -4.25 -2.92 -2.57
N LYS A 159 -4.75 -3.89 -3.34
CA LYS A 159 -6.12 -4.39 -3.22
C LYS A 159 -6.35 -5.07 -1.86
N GLY A 160 -5.45 -5.94 -1.43
CA GLY A 160 -5.52 -6.63 -0.13
C GLY A 160 -5.54 -5.66 1.05
N LEU A 161 -4.84 -4.53 0.92
CA LEU A 161 -4.78 -3.47 1.92
C LEU A 161 -5.96 -2.46 1.84
N GLY A 162 -6.90 -2.63 0.92
CA GLY A 162 -8.08 -1.78 0.81
C GLY A 162 -7.85 -0.43 0.14
N PHE A 163 -6.73 -0.22 -0.54
CA PHE A 163 -6.44 1.01 -1.26
C PHE A 163 -7.11 1.11 -2.62
N ILE A 164 -7.35 -0.03 -3.25
CA ILE A 164 -7.98 -0.12 -4.58
C ILE A 164 -8.96 -1.30 -4.65
N GLN A 165 -9.89 -1.23 -5.59
CA GLN A 165 -10.57 -2.40 -6.13
C GLN A 165 -10.07 -2.65 -7.56
N ARG A 166 -10.06 -3.91 -7.99
CA ARG A 166 -9.65 -4.33 -9.33
C ARG A 166 -10.78 -5.12 -9.96
N GLU A 167 -11.27 -4.64 -11.09
CA GLU A 167 -12.31 -5.27 -11.91
C GLU A 167 -11.72 -5.81 -13.21
N GLY A 168 -12.22 -6.93 -13.68
CA GLY A 168 -11.73 -7.57 -14.90
C GLY A 168 -10.42 -8.35 -14.73
N LYS A 169 -9.91 -8.84 -15.85
CA LYS A 169 -8.66 -9.63 -15.94
C LYS A 169 -7.86 -9.23 -17.19
N GLY A 170 -6.54 -9.44 -17.12
CA GLY A 170 -5.64 -9.18 -18.27
C GLY A 170 -5.60 -7.72 -18.68
N SER A 171 -5.41 -7.45 -19.97
CA SER A 171 -5.26 -6.09 -20.52
C SER A 171 -6.49 -5.18 -20.38
N GLY A 172 -7.66 -5.75 -20.10
CA GLY A 172 -8.89 -5.01 -19.85
C GLY A 172 -9.18 -4.75 -18.37
N ALA A 173 -8.25 -5.05 -17.48
CA ALA A 173 -8.44 -4.81 -16.05
C ALA A 173 -8.49 -3.31 -15.74
N VAL A 174 -9.41 -2.95 -14.83
CA VAL A 174 -9.67 -1.57 -14.40
C VAL A 174 -9.48 -1.47 -12.91
N ILE A 175 -8.83 -0.41 -12.49
CA ILE A 175 -8.59 -0.06 -11.08
C ILE A 175 -9.59 1.02 -10.66
N LEU A 176 -10.23 0.79 -9.51
CA LEU A 176 -11.07 1.77 -8.82
C LEU A 176 -10.35 2.19 -7.53
N PRO A 177 -9.78 3.39 -7.49
CA PRO A 177 -9.14 3.91 -6.27
C PRO A 177 -10.16 4.06 -5.14
N GLN A 178 -9.84 3.51 -3.98
CA GLN A 178 -10.63 3.72 -2.77
C GLN A 178 -10.21 5.02 -2.06
N THR A 179 -10.99 5.48 -1.07
CA THR A 179 -10.65 6.73 -0.36
C THR A 179 -9.28 6.66 0.32
N ALA A 180 -8.93 5.51 0.86
CA ALA A 180 -7.64 5.28 1.52
C ALA A 180 -6.41 5.49 0.61
N ILE A 181 -6.55 5.45 -0.72
CA ILE A 181 -5.44 5.71 -1.65
C ILE A 181 -4.82 7.09 -1.45
N MET A 182 -5.58 8.04 -0.92
CA MET A 182 -5.11 9.40 -0.65
C MET A 182 -3.97 9.46 0.39
N ARG A 183 -3.78 8.39 1.16
CA ARG A 183 -2.63 8.22 2.05
C ARG A 183 -1.29 8.27 1.30
N PHE A 184 -1.27 7.82 0.06
CA PHE A 184 -0.10 7.91 -0.82
C PHE A 184 0.13 9.33 -1.38
N ALA A 185 -0.85 10.21 -1.31
CA ALA A 185 -0.70 11.60 -1.73
C ALA A 185 -0.02 12.47 -0.65
N ASP A 186 -0.06 12.09 0.62
CA ASP A 186 0.48 12.89 1.72
C ASP A 186 1.99 13.20 1.58
N PRO A 187 2.86 12.24 1.20
CA PRO A 187 4.28 12.51 0.95
C PRO A 187 4.52 13.47 -0.24
N VAL A 188 3.58 13.55 -1.19
CA VAL A 188 3.70 14.33 -2.43
C VAL A 188 2.97 15.67 -2.34
N ARG A 189 2.11 15.87 -1.35
CA ARG A 189 1.45 17.18 -1.06
C ARG A 189 2.44 18.26 -0.58
N GLY A 190 3.67 17.86 -0.25
CA GLY A 190 4.77 18.76 0.00
C GLY A 190 5.31 19.37 -1.30
N ARG A 191 6.32 20.27 -1.18
CA ARG A 191 6.95 20.98 -2.30
C ARG A 191 7.92 20.09 -3.11
N ASP A 192 8.08 18.83 -2.74
CA ASP A 192 9.02 17.91 -3.38
C ASP A 192 8.41 17.35 -4.67
N SER A 193 9.26 17.17 -5.68
CA SER A 193 8.85 16.38 -6.85
C SER A 193 8.58 14.93 -6.43
N PHE A 194 7.77 14.21 -7.22
CA PHE A 194 7.47 12.79 -7.00
C PHE A 194 8.74 11.95 -6.80
N VAL A 195 9.79 12.24 -7.57
CA VAL A 195 11.08 11.53 -7.51
C VAL A 195 11.82 11.84 -6.21
N GLU A 196 11.87 13.10 -5.79
CA GLU A 196 12.51 13.53 -4.55
C GLU A 196 11.82 12.96 -3.31
N ALA A 197 10.47 12.95 -3.33
CA ALA A 197 9.68 12.33 -2.26
C ALA A 197 9.98 10.82 -2.15
N LEU A 198 10.06 10.11 -3.28
CA LEU A 198 10.42 8.69 -3.31
C LEU A 198 11.83 8.44 -2.80
N GLU A 199 12.82 9.20 -3.27
CA GLU A 199 14.22 9.07 -2.84
C GLU A 199 14.38 9.32 -1.33
N ARG A 200 13.60 10.26 -0.78
CA ARG A 200 13.56 10.48 0.66
C ARG A 200 13.01 9.26 1.40
N LEU A 201 11.86 8.71 0.98
CA LEU A 201 11.26 7.54 1.60
C LEU A 201 12.18 6.30 1.56
N ILE A 202 12.95 6.14 0.48
CA ILE A 202 13.97 5.08 0.36
C ILE A 202 15.11 5.34 1.36
N ARG A 203 15.62 6.57 1.41
CA ARG A 203 16.71 6.98 2.31
C ARG A 203 16.33 6.82 3.78
N ASP A 204 15.10 7.19 4.12
CA ASP A 204 14.58 7.13 5.49
C ASP A 204 14.18 5.69 5.89
N GLY A 205 14.34 4.71 4.97
CA GLY A 205 14.07 3.29 5.22
C GLY A 205 12.59 2.95 5.39
N GLU A 206 11.70 3.84 4.95
CA GLU A 206 10.25 3.61 4.99
C GLU A 206 9.79 2.67 3.87
N ILE A 207 10.61 2.50 2.82
CA ILE A 207 10.36 1.62 1.68
C ILE A 207 11.51 0.62 1.57
N GLU A 208 11.18 -0.62 1.31
CA GLU A 208 12.16 -1.68 1.07
C GLU A 208 12.83 -1.48 -0.29
N HIS A 209 14.15 -1.24 -0.29
CA HIS A 209 14.93 -1.22 -1.52
C HIS A 209 15.31 -2.66 -1.87
N ILE A 210 14.71 -3.22 -2.93
CA ILE A 210 15.17 -4.47 -3.54
C ILE A 210 16.38 -4.12 -4.41
N GLY A 211 17.50 -3.84 -3.77
CA GLY A 211 18.76 -3.50 -4.42
C GLY A 211 19.89 -4.30 -3.82
N ASP A 212 20.45 -5.17 -4.64
CA ASP A 212 21.83 -5.64 -4.55
C ASP A 212 22.24 -6.43 -3.29
N ASP A 213 21.52 -7.53 -2.97
CA ASP A 213 22.05 -8.61 -2.14
C ASP A 213 23.01 -9.51 -2.96
N GLY A 214 24.00 -8.92 -3.58
CA GLY A 214 24.92 -9.57 -4.52
C GLY A 214 26.40 -9.30 -4.31
N GLU A 215 26.81 -8.87 -3.10
CA GLU A 215 28.23 -8.94 -2.72
C GLU A 215 28.37 -9.45 -1.27
N THR A 216 28.15 -10.74 -1.07
CA THR A 216 28.86 -11.43 -0.01
C THR A 216 30.34 -11.45 -0.44
N ASN A 217 31.12 -10.62 0.20
CA ASN A 217 32.57 -10.64 0.19
C ASN A 217 33.06 -12.03 0.68
N ASP A 218 33.17 -12.98 -0.23
CA ASP A 218 34.08 -14.11 -0.08
C ASP A 218 35.48 -13.60 -0.42
N ALA A 219 36.06 -12.86 0.50
CA ALA A 219 37.46 -12.49 0.48
C ALA A 219 38.15 -13.04 1.74
N ASP A 220 38.99 -14.03 1.48
CA ASP A 220 40.18 -14.34 2.25
C ASP A 220 40.03 -15.09 3.60
N VAL A 221 40.02 -16.40 3.50
CA VAL A 221 40.80 -17.25 4.43
C VAL A 221 41.66 -18.19 3.61
N SER A 222 42.73 -17.66 3.04
CA SER A 222 43.86 -18.48 2.63
C SER A 222 45.14 -17.92 3.27
N GLY A 223 45.71 -18.71 4.16
CA GLY A 223 47.08 -18.57 4.59
C GLY A 223 47.27 -18.17 6.03
N VAL A 224 47.62 -19.15 6.85
CA VAL A 224 48.91 -19.20 7.53
C VAL A 224 49.13 -20.60 8.10
N GLU A 225 50.25 -21.15 7.78
CA GLU A 225 50.95 -22.33 8.31
C GLU A 225 50.84 -22.58 9.80
#